data_3afd7520db0ae89ed3263846d49dafe6
#
_entry.id   3afd7520db0ae89ed3263846d49dafe6
#
_cell.length_a   1.000
_cell.length_b   1.000
_cell.length_c   1.000
_cell.angle_alpha   90.00
_cell.angle_beta   90.00
_cell.angle_gamma   90.00
#
_symmetry.space_group_name_H-M   'P 1'
#
loop_
_entity.id
_entity.type
_entity.pdbx_description
1 polymer ?
#
loop_
_entity_poly.entity_id
_entity_poly.type
_entity_poly.pdbx_seq_one_letter_code
_entity_poly.pdbx_strand_id
1 'polypeptide(L)'
;MRNIELLAPAGNMSALHAAVRAGADAVYLGLESFNARRGADNFTIVTLKEACDYAHLRGVKIYVTLNIIVLPGEVGRALECARQAWRAGADALIIQDIGLASEIARALPDIRLHISTQMNTCNAAGIRAAARMGAKRVTLARELSVEEIAHLAQVGAEAGVEVEAFGHGALCICYSGQCLMSSMIGGRSANRGLCAQACRLPYELHNAAQRNPLSAPGEHLLSPKDLCSVDLLSDLARAGVASLKIEGRMKSADYVSAVVSVYRRVLDRVYAQEGSVSPARPTEDERRTLEEAFSRGFTTAYLEGQRGNDIMSYQRPNNRGAFIGRVAEARNGIATISAEHELAIGDVLEFWTGKGHAAQTVSDLSFDKKGRARIELDARAKGVRAGDRVFRVRSAKEAFEDDSLEPRVEVEGAVRLRIGEPLEVSFSFARTSQGELAEVRGT
;
A
#
# COMPACT_ATOMS: atom_id res chain seq x y z
N MET A 1 -9.49 -19.52 -12.24
CA MET A 1 -8.92 -18.93 -10.99
C MET A 1 -9.94 -18.00 -10.35
N ARG A 2 -9.95 -17.84 -9.01
CA ARG A 2 -10.72 -16.78 -8.36
C ARG A 2 -10.00 -15.44 -8.58
N ASN A 3 -10.72 -14.36 -8.90
CA ASN A 3 -10.13 -13.04 -9.01
C ASN A 3 -9.64 -12.55 -7.62
N ILE A 4 -8.41 -12.09 -7.54
CA ILE A 4 -7.84 -11.48 -6.34
C ILE A 4 -8.42 -10.07 -6.19
N GLU A 5 -8.99 -9.75 -5.05
CA GLU A 5 -9.37 -8.39 -4.69
C GLU A 5 -8.11 -7.54 -4.46
N LEU A 6 -7.95 -6.44 -5.19
CA LEU A 6 -6.85 -5.49 -4.99
C LEU A 6 -7.25 -4.49 -3.91
N LEU A 7 -6.64 -4.63 -2.72
CA LEU A 7 -6.93 -3.81 -1.55
C LEU A 7 -5.90 -2.69 -1.40
N ALA A 8 -6.33 -1.46 -1.66
CA ALA A 8 -5.50 -0.27 -1.65
C ALA A 8 -5.56 0.48 -0.30
N PRO A 9 -4.50 1.21 0.09
CA PRO A 9 -4.49 2.05 1.28
C PRO A 9 -5.06 3.45 0.99
N ALA A 10 -5.72 4.06 1.99
CA ALA A 10 -5.99 5.49 1.98
C ALA A 10 -5.74 6.11 3.37
N GLY A 11 -4.96 7.19 3.41
CA GLY A 11 -4.72 8.00 4.60
C GLY A 11 -5.64 9.22 4.68
N ASN A 12 -6.19 9.66 3.54
CA ASN A 12 -7.09 10.80 3.37
C ASN A 12 -7.94 10.65 2.11
N MET A 13 -8.82 11.60 1.82
CA MET A 13 -9.73 11.56 0.68
C MET A 13 -9.00 11.57 -0.67
N SER A 14 -7.93 12.36 -0.85
CA SER A 14 -7.18 12.37 -2.10
C SER A 14 -6.54 11.01 -2.41
N ALA A 15 -6.01 10.32 -1.40
CA ALA A 15 -5.50 8.95 -1.54
C ALA A 15 -6.62 7.93 -1.83
N LEU A 16 -7.84 8.14 -1.29
CA LEU A 16 -9.02 7.33 -1.62
C LEU A 16 -9.39 7.51 -3.10
N HIS A 17 -9.48 8.75 -3.56
CA HIS A 17 -9.78 9.05 -4.97
C HIS A 17 -8.75 8.40 -5.89
N ALA A 18 -7.46 8.53 -5.55
CA ALA A 18 -6.37 7.89 -6.28
C ALA A 18 -6.52 6.36 -6.35
N ALA A 19 -6.84 5.71 -5.22
CA ALA A 19 -7.04 4.26 -5.15
C ALA A 19 -8.18 3.79 -6.04
N VAL A 20 -9.34 4.46 -5.96
CA VAL A 20 -10.53 4.13 -6.74
C VAL A 20 -10.28 4.31 -8.23
N ARG A 21 -9.70 5.45 -8.64
CA ARG A 21 -9.37 5.74 -10.04
C ARG A 21 -8.32 4.79 -10.62
N ALA A 22 -7.40 4.32 -9.79
CA ALA A 22 -6.36 3.37 -10.17
C ALA A 22 -6.87 1.92 -10.29
N GLY A 23 -8.14 1.65 -9.99
CA GLY A 23 -8.78 0.34 -10.15
C GLY A 23 -8.66 -0.58 -8.94
N ALA A 24 -8.63 -0.03 -7.74
CA ALA A 24 -8.78 -0.83 -6.52
C ALA A 24 -10.19 -1.44 -6.43
N ASP A 25 -10.29 -2.70 -5.98
CA ASP A 25 -11.56 -3.36 -5.68
C ASP A 25 -12.06 -3.03 -4.27
N ALA A 26 -11.13 -2.70 -3.37
CA ALA A 26 -11.42 -2.27 -2.02
C ALA A 26 -10.37 -1.29 -1.51
N VAL A 27 -10.75 -0.42 -0.56
CA VAL A 27 -9.84 0.53 0.09
C VAL A 27 -9.89 0.33 1.59
N TYR A 28 -8.73 0.25 2.26
CA TYR A 28 -8.67 0.25 3.72
C TYR A 28 -8.14 1.57 4.25
N LEU A 29 -8.79 2.04 5.29
CA LEU A 29 -8.51 3.33 5.92
C LEU A 29 -8.61 3.24 7.44
N GLY A 30 -8.23 4.29 8.14
CA GLY A 30 -8.29 4.37 9.59
C GLY A 30 -9.06 5.59 10.05
N LEU A 31 -9.72 5.43 11.18
CA LEU A 31 -10.29 6.57 11.92
C LEU A 31 -9.21 7.22 12.80
N GLU A 32 -9.47 8.38 13.36
CA GLU A 32 -8.55 9.08 14.28
C GLU A 32 -8.18 8.24 15.51
N SER A 33 -9.03 7.28 15.89
CA SER A 33 -8.83 6.41 17.05
C SER A 33 -8.69 4.94 16.65
N PHE A 34 -8.07 4.15 17.54
CA PHE A 34 -7.96 2.69 17.47
C PHE A 34 -7.27 2.10 16.22
N ASN A 35 -6.45 2.87 15.51
CA ASN A 35 -5.74 2.40 14.32
C ASN A 35 -4.21 2.42 14.47
N ALA A 36 -3.52 1.54 13.71
CA ALA A 36 -2.07 1.35 13.76
C ALA A 36 -1.26 2.45 13.07
N ARG A 37 -1.87 3.45 12.45
CA ARG A 37 -1.24 4.58 11.76
C ARG A 37 -1.80 5.91 12.27
N ARG A 38 -1.62 6.18 13.57
CA ARG A 38 -2.10 7.42 14.20
C ARG A 38 -1.48 8.69 13.62
N GLY A 39 -0.34 8.60 12.96
CA GLY A 39 0.32 9.73 12.29
C GLY A 39 -0.13 9.98 10.85
N ALA A 40 -1.09 9.23 10.30
CA ALA A 40 -1.78 9.60 9.07
C ALA A 40 -2.85 10.67 9.37
N ASP A 41 -3.37 11.34 8.34
CA ASP A 41 -4.46 12.32 8.51
C ASP A 41 -5.72 11.67 9.09
N ASN A 42 -5.97 10.40 8.67
CA ASN A 42 -7.11 9.58 9.09
C ASN A 42 -8.49 10.22 8.78
N PHE A 43 -9.54 9.44 8.98
CA PHE A 43 -10.91 9.87 8.68
C PHE A 43 -11.70 10.12 9.97
N THR A 44 -12.55 11.15 9.95
CA THR A 44 -13.63 11.31 10.90
C THR A 44 -14.81 10.43 10.48
N ILE A 45 -15.83 10.28 11.33
CA ILE A 45 -17.06 9.56 10.94
C ILE A 45 -17.79 10.26 9.78
N VAL A 46 -17.73 11.58 9.71
CA VAL A 46 -18.33 12.35 8.61
C VAL A 46 -17.62 12.09 7.29
N THR A 47 -16.30 12.25 7.27
CA THR A 47 -15.51 11.99 6.05
C THR A 47 -15.47 10.50 5.69
N LEU A 48 -15.66 9.59 6.66
CA LEU A 48 -15.85 8.16 6.37
C LEU A 48 -17.14 7.90 5.59
N LYS A 49 -18.24 8.58 5.96
CA LYS A 49 -19.50 8.44 5.20
C LYS A 49 -19.34 8.93 3.77
N GLU A 50 -18.71 10.09 3.57
CA GLU A 50 -18.39 10.62 2.23
C GLU A 50 -17.51 9.65 1.44
N ALA A 51 -16.51 9.05 2.10
CA ALA A 51 -15.64 8.04 1.50
C ALA A 51 -16.40 6.77 1.06
N CYS A 52 -17.34 6.29 1.90
CA CYS A 52 -18.21 5.16 1.57
C CYS A 52 -19.11 5.48 0.39
N ASP A 53 -19.79 6.62 0.42
CA ASP A 53 -20.71 7.05 -0.64
C ASP A 53 -19.96 7.16 -2.00
N TYR A 54 -18.76 7.77 -1.98
CA TYR A 54 -17.91 7.90 -3.17
C TYR A 54 -17.45 6.54 -3.73
N ALA A 55 -16.95 5.67 -2.84
CA ALA A 55 -16.40 4.37 -3.21
C ALA A 55 -17.50 3.40 -3.68
N HIS A 56 -18.61 3.33 -2.96
CA HIS A 56 -19.73 2.42 -3.26
C HIS A 56 -20.39 2.75 -4.61
N LEU A 57 -20.53 4.04 -4.92
CA LEU A 57 -21.03 4.47 -6.23
C LEU A 57 -20.18 3.90 -7.38
N ARG A 58 -18.91 3.61 -7.12
CA ARG A 58 -17.95 3.07 -8.09
C ARG A 58 -17.67 1.56 -7.91
N GLY A 59 -18.47 0.89 -7.08
CA GLY A 59 -18.35 -0.55 -6.81
C GLY A 59 -17.17 -0.95 -5.92
N VAL A 60 -16.51 0.01 -5.26
CA VAL A 60 -15.33 -0.20 -4.41
C VAL A 60 -15.76 -0.31 -2.94
N LYS A 61 -15.23 -1.31 -2.23
CA LYS A 61 -15.54 -1.56 -0.81
C LYS A 61 -14.65 -0.73 0.12
N ILE A 62 -15.16 -0.41 1.31
CA ILE A 62 -14.41 0.32 2.35
C ILE A 62 -14.23 -0.55 3.60
N TYR A 63 -12.97 -0.77 3.99
CA TYR A 63 -12.60 -1.52 5.19
C TYR A 63 -11.95 -0.59 6.22
N VAL A 64 -12.53 -0.55 7.43
CA VAL A 64 -12.05 0.33 8.49
C VAL A 64 -11.13 -0.43 9.44
N THR A 65 -9.95 0.13 9.72
CA THR A 65 -8.98 -0.48 10.64
C THR A 65 -9.24 -0.06 12.09
N LEU A 66 -9.48 -1.04 12.96
CA LEU A 66 -9.43 -0.95 14.43
C LEU A 66 -8.37 -1.92 14.93
N ASN A 67 -7.17 -1.82 14.39
CA ASN A 67 -6.13 -2.84 14.41
C ASN A 67 -4.99 -2.52 15.40
N ILE A 68 -5.35 -2.19 16.62
CA ILE A 68 -4.43 -2.02 17.76
C ILE A 68 -4.88 -2.90 18.94
N ILE A 69 -4.00 -3.09 19.90
CA ILE A 69 -4.35 -3.68 21.19
C ILE A 69 -5.23 -2.68 21.95
N VAL A 70 -6.36 -3.15 22.49
CA VAL A 70 -7.34 -2.35 23.21
C VAL A 70 -7.21 -2.63 24.71
N LEU A 71 -7.11 -1.58 25.52
CA LEU A 71 -7.07 -1.72 26.99
C LEU A 71 -8.49 -1.95 27.54
N PRO A 72 -8.64 -2.60 28.71
CA PRO A 72 -9.95 -2.88 29.29
C PRO A 72 -10.88 -1.68 29.39
N GLY A 73 -10.36 -0.51 29.80
CA GLY A 73 -11.13 0.72 29.91
C GLY A 73 -11.49 1.38 28.55
N GLU A 74 -10.99 0.85 27.43
CA GLU A 74 -11.23 1.37 26.09
C GLU A 74 -12.24 0.55 25.29
N VAL A 75 -12.57 -0.66 25.72
CA VAL A 75 -13.42 -1.62 24.97
C VAL A 75 -14.76 -0.99 24.58
N GLY A 76 -15.44 -0.31 25.49
CA GLY A 76 -16.72 0.34 25.20
C GLY A 76 -16.61 1.42 24.11
N ARG A 77 -15.54 2.22 24.13
CA ARG A 77 -15.28 3.24 23.09
C ARG A 77 -14.90 2.60 21.75
N ALA A 78 -14.11 1.52 21.77
CA ALA A 78 -13.74 0.80 20.55
C ALA A 78 -14.96 0.15 19.89
N LEU A 79 -15.88 -0.41 20.69
CA LEU A 79 -17.13 -1.00 20.20
C LEU A 79 -18.07 0.09 19.63
N GLU A 80 -18.14 1.26 20.27
CA GLU A 80 -18.92 2.39 19.72
C GLU A 80 -18.31 2.90 18.41
N CYS A 81 -16.99 3.00 18.34
CA CYS A 81 -16.28 3.34 17.11
C CYS A 81 -16.58 2.33 15.98
N ALA A 82 -16.60 1.03 16.28
CA ALA A 82 -16.99 -0.02 15.34
C ALA A 82 -18.44 0.16 14.83
N ARG A 83 -19.37 0.47 15.75
CA ARG A 83 -20.79 0.71 15.42
C ARG A 83 -20.96 1.93 14.52
N GLN A 84 -20.25 3.02 14.81
CA GLN A 84 -20.29 4.24 14.01
C GLN A 84 -19.69 4.00 12.62
N ALA A 85 -18.59 3.27 12.51
CA ALA A 85 -18.00 2.91 11.23
C ALA A 85 -18.97 2.07 10.38
N TRP A 86 -19.63 1.08 10.98
CA TRP A 86 -20.65 0.28 10.30
C TRP A 86 -21.83 1.12 9.82
N ARG A 87 -22.37 2.00 10.67
CA ARG A 87 -23.47 2.91 10.30
C ARG A 87 -23.09 3.92 9.22
N ALA A 88 -21.82 4.31 9.13
CA ALA A 88 -21.30 5.16 8.07
C ALA A 88 -21.15 4.43 6.72
N GLY A 89 -21.30 3.10 6.69
CA GLY A 89 -21.26 2.31 5.46
C GLY A 89 -20.01 1.42 5.31
N ALA A 90 -19.19 1.24 6.35
CA ALA A 90 -18.02 0.35 6.25
C ALA A 90 -18.46 -1.11 5.93
N ASP A 91 -17.83 -1.73 4.93
CA ASP A 91 -18.13 -3.11 4.51
C ASP A 91 -17.48 -4.15 5.41
N ALA A 92 -16.37 -3.81 6.06
CA ALA A 92 -15.69 -4.69 7.02
C ALA A 92 -14.84 -3.89 8.03
N LEU A 93 -14.54 -4.54 9.15
CA LEU A 93 -13.59 -4.03 10.15
C LEU A 93 -12.33 -4.92 10.19
N ILE A 94 -11.15 -4.30 10.15
CA ILE A 94 -9.85 -4.99 10.28
C ILE A 94 -9.40 -4.87 11.72
N ILE A 95 -9.40 -5.99 12.47
CA ILE A 95 -9.24 -6.06 13.92
C ILE A 95 -7.96 -6.83 14.29
N GLN A 96 -7.23 -6.33 15.31
CA GLN A 96 -6.10 -7.04 15.92
C GLN A 96 -6.47 -7.70 17.25
N ASP A 97 -7.24 -7.01 18.09
CA ASP A 97 -7.53 -7.43 19.46
C ASP A 97 -8.58 -8.54 19.47
N ILE A 98 -8.24 -9.67 20.09
CA ILE A 98 -9.10 -10.87 20.13
C ILE A 98 -10.37 -10.60 20.94
N GLY A 99 -10.25 -9.89 22.07
CA GLY A 99 -11.39 -9.53 22.92
C GLY A 99 -12.37 -8.63 22.20
N LEU A 100 -11.84 -7.58 21.54
CA LEU A 100 -12.64 -6.67 20.73
C LEU A 100 -13.31 -7.39 19.56
N ALA A 101 -12.59 -8.31 18.87
CA ALA A 101 -13.15 -9.10 17.78
C ALA A 101 -14.36 -9.93 18.24
N SER A 102 -14.24 -10.59 19.40
CA SER A 102 -15.33 -11.37 20.00
C SER A 102 -16.53 -10.51 20.40
N GLU A 103 -16.29 -9.32 20.98
CA GLU A 103 -17.36 -8.39 21.35
C GLU A 103 -18.06 -7.81 20.11
N ILE A 104 -17.33 -7.48 19.06
CA ILE A 104 -17.92 -7.00 17.79
C ILE A 104 -18.75 -8.12 17.15
N ALA A 105 -18.22 -9.35 17.04
CA ALA A 105 -18.97 -10.48 16.47
C ALA A 105 -20.30 -10.72 17.18
N ARG A 106 -20.36 -10.49 18.51
CA ARG A 106 -21.57 -10.63 19.31
C ARG A 106 -22.52 -9.45 19.15
N ALA A 107 -21.99 -8.22 19.14
CA ALA A 107 -22.80 -6.99 19.17
C ALA A 107 -23.21 -6.48 17.79
N LEU A 108 -22.47 -6.82 16.74
CA LEU A 108 -22.63 -6.37 15.35
C LEU A 108 -22.48 -7.57 14.39
N PRO A 109 -23.38 -8.57 14.44
CA PRO A 109 -23.21 -9.83 13.68
C PRO A 109 -23.23 -9.66 12.17
N ASP A 110 -23.78 -8.56 11.67
CA ASP A 110 -23.90 -8.29 10.21
C ASP A 110 -22.62 -7.69 9.64
N ILE A 111 -21.71 -7.15 10.46
CA ILE A 111 -20.46 -6.61 9.96
C ILE A 111 -19.42 -7.71 9.73
N ARG A 112 -18.72 -7.63 8.60
CA ARG A 112 -17.65 -8.57 8.31
C ARG A 112 -16.41 -8.27 9.14
N LEU A 113 -15.87 -9.29 9.79
CA LEU A 113 -14.61 -9.20 10.52
C LEU A 113 -13.46 -9.71 9.64
N HIS A 114 -12.44 -8.87 9.48
CA HIS A 114 -11.17 -9.21 8.89
C HIS A 114 -10.08 -9.17 9.97
N ILE A 115 -9.35 -10.25 10.11
CA ILE A 115 -8.25 -10.34 11.08
C ILE A 115 -7.01 -9.64 10.51
N SER A 116 -6.47 -8.70 11.29
CA SER A 116 -5.27 -7.96 10.94
C SER A 116 -4.02 -8.85 10.94
N THR A 117 -3.05 -8.57 10.08
CA THR A 117 -1.69 -9.17 10.14
C THR A 117 -1.02 -8.98 11.51
N GLN A 118 -1.42 -7.96 12.27
CA GLN A 118 -0.90 -7.74 13.62
C GLN A 118 -1.35 -8.80 14.65
N MET A 119 -2.32 -9.65 14.32
CA MET A 119 -2.67 -10.85 15.11
C MET A 119 -1.70 -12.01 14.85
N ASN A 120 -0.75 -11.85 13.91
CA ASN A 120 0.32 -12.80 13.59
C ASN A 120 -0.18 -14.19 13.21
N THR A 121 -1.18 -14.27 12.33
CA THR A 121 -1.68 -15.55 11.83
C THR A 121 -0.73 -16.12 10.78
N CYS A 122 -0.05 -17.21 11.12
CA CYS A 122 0.99 -17.84 10.29
C CYS A 122 0.84 -19.36 10.15
N ASN A 123 -0.25 -19.95 10.63
CA ASN A 123 -0.46 -21.39 10.58
C ASN A 123 -1.95 -21.77 10.56
N ALA A 124 -2.23 -23.04 10.25
CA ALA A 124 -3.59 -23.58 10.17
C ALA A 124 -4.41 -23.44 11.46
N ALA A 125 -3.77 -23.54 12.63
CA ALA A 125 -4.46 -23.36 13.90
C ALA A 125 -4.97 -21.92 14.08
N GLY A 126 -4.17 -20.92 13.65
CA GLY A 126 -4.56 -19.52 13.64
C GLY A 126 -5.75 -19.25 12.71
N ILE A 127 -5.77 -19.83 11.50
CA ILE A 127 -6.91 -19.72 10.56
C ILE A 127 -8.18 -20.29 11.21
N ARG A 128 -8.10 -21.51 11.79
CA ARG A 128 -9.26 -22.11 12.46
C ARG A 128 -9.72 -21.32 13.69
N ALA A 129 -8.79 -20.70 14.41
CA ALA A 129 -9.13 -19.82 15.53
C ALA A 129 -9.87 -18.58 15.05
N ALA A 130 -9.43 -17.95 13.97
CA ALA A 130 -10.10 -16.81 13.33
C ALA A 130 -11.52 -17.17 12.86
N ALA A 131 -11.69 -18.36 12.23
CA ALA A 131 -13.00 -18.88 11.84
C ALA A 131 -13.97 -18.99 13.04
N ARG A 132 -13.49 -19.55 14.17
CA ARG A 132 -14.30 -19.65 15.39
C ARG A 132 -14.69 -18.30 15.99
N MET A 133 -13.91 -17.24 15.74
CA MET A 133 -14.25 -15.86 16.13
C MET A 133 -15.23 -15.19 15.15
N GLY A 134 -15.68 -15.88 14.11
CA GLY A 134 -16.58 -15.33 13.09
C GLY A 134 -15.89 -14.50 11.99
N ALA A 135 -14.57 -14.54 11.92
CA ALA A 135 -13.84 -13.84 10.88
C ALA A 135 -14.20 -14.37 9.49
N LYS A 136 -14.30 -13.45 8.53
CA LYS A 136 -14.51 -13.76 7.11
C LYS A 136 -13.23 -13.72 6.29
N ARG A 137 -12.20 -13.03 6.80
CA ARG A 137 -10.89 -12.91 6.15
C ARG A 137 -9.78 -12.81 7.19
N VAL A 138 -8.61 -13.33 6.83
CA VAL A 138 -7.39 -13.22 7.63
C VAL A 138 -6.28 -12.64 6.75
N THR A 139 -5.69 -11.51 7.18
CA THR A 139 -4.44 -11.01 6.62
C THR A 139 -3.30 -11.80 7.25
N LEU A 140 -2.62 -12.62 6.48
CA LEU A 140 -1.51 -13.45 6.96
C LEU A 140 -0.32 -12.63 7.46
N ALA A 141 0.49 -13.23 8.31
CA ALA A 141 1.83 -12.75 8.63
C ALA A 141 2.69 -12.71 7.35
N ARG A 142 3.67 -11.79 7.31
CA ARG A 142 4.48 -11.52 6.11
C ARG A 142 5.71 -12.41 5.99
N GLU A 143 5.87 -13.34 6.90
CA GLU A 143 7.00 -14.26 7.04
C GLU A 143 6.77 -15.61 6.33
N LEU A 144 5.77 -15.69 5.44
CA LEU A 144 5.34 -16.91 4.76
C LEU A 144 5.78 -16.93 3.30
N SER A 145 6.11 -18.13 2.80
CA SER A 145 6.32 -18.40 1.39
C SER A 145 5.00 -18.58 0.63
N VAL A 146 5.05 -18.49 -0.70
CA VAL A 146 3.87 -18.74 -1.56
C VAL A 146 3.30 -20.15 -1.33
N GLU A 147 4.16 -21.14 -1.10
CA GLU A 147 3.73 -22.52 -0.81
C GLU A 147 2.98 -22.61 0.53
N GLU A 148 3.50 -21.99 1.59
CA GLU A 148 2.83 -21.91 2.89
C GLU A 148 1.51 -21.15 2.79
N ILE A 149 1.46 -20.06 2.02
CA ILE A 149 0.24 -19.29 1.75
C ILE A 149 -0.80 -20.17 1.04
N ALA A 150 -0.39 -20.97 0.05
CA ALA A 150 -1.29 -21.88 -0.67
C ALA A 150 -1.93 -22.92 0.27
N HIS A 151 -1.11 -23.52 1.17
CA HIS A 151 -1.63 -24.42 2.20
C HIS A 151 -2.65 -23.73 3.13
N LEU A 152 -2.34 -22.50 3.57
CA LEU A 152 -3.23 -21.75 4.46
C LEU A 152 -4.50 -21.27 3.74
N ALA A 153 -4.42 -20.97 2.45
CA ALA A 153 -5.59 -20.63 1.64
C ALA A 153 -6.55 -21.82 1.51
N GLN A 154 -6.02 -23.04 1.34
CA GLN A 154 -6.82 -24.26 1.35
C GLN A 154 -7.51 -24.46 2.71
N VAL A 155 -6.76 -24.38 3.84
CA VAL A 155 -7.33 -24.47 5.19
C VAL A 155 -8.39 -23.38 5.42
N GLY A 156 -8.15 -22.17 4.92
CA GLY A 156 -9.10 -21.07 4.97
C GLY A 156 -10.40 -21.39 4.23
N ALA A 157 -10.30 -21.92 3.01
CA ALA A 157 -11.45 -22.32 2.21
C ALA A 157 -12.29 -23.40 2.95
N GLU A 158 -11.65 -24.39 3.54
CA GLU A 158 -12.32 -25.44 4.36
C GLU A 158 -13.01 -24.84 5.59
N ALA A 159 -12.45 -23.78 6.18
CA ALA A 159 -12.98 -23.12 7.38
C ALA A 159 -13.95 -21.97 7.07
N GLY A 160 -14.21 -21.65 5.79
CA GLY A 160 -15.04 -20.54 5.37
C GLY A 160 -14.41 -19.15 5.59
N VAL A 161 -13.09 -19.07 5.57
CA VAL A 161 -12.29 -17.85 5.80
C VAL A 161 -11.40 -17.56 4.60
N GLU A 162 -11.46 -16.35 4.07
CA GLU A 162 -10.60 -15.89 2.98
C GLU A 162 -9.19 -15.56 3.50
N VAL A 163 -8.19 -15.77 2.66
CA VAL A 163 -6.79 -15.42 2.95
C VAL A 163 -6.42 -14.16 2.17
N GLU A 164 -5.87 -13.18 2.88
CA GLU A 164 -5.29 -11.95 2.36
C GLU A 164 -3.78 -11.96 2.58
N ALA A 165 -3.00 -11.60 1.56
CA ALA A 165 -1.56 -11.45 1.63
C ALA A 165 -1.12 -10.01 1.28
N PHE A 166 0.01 -9.56 1.85
CA PHE A 166 0.62 -8.31 1.39
C PHE A 166 1.33 -8.52 0.06
N GLY A 167 1.12 -7.57 -0.86
CA GLY A 167 1.74 -7.57 -2.19
C GLY A 167 2.82 -6.51 -2.37
N HIS A 168 2.70 -5.35 -1.73
CA HIS A 168 3.63 -4.24 -1.94
C HIS A 168 3.78 -3.36 -0.70
N GLY A 169 4.96 -2.73 -0.59
CA GLY A 169 5.25 -1.65 0.34
C GLY A 169 6.12 -2.04 1.53
N ALA A 170 6.11 -1.22 2.56
CA ALA A 170 7.07 -1.29 3.65
C ALA A 170 7.02 -2.61 4.44
N LEU A 171 8.17 -3.26 4.59
CA LEU A 171 8.37 -4.39 5.49
C LEU A 171 8.75 -3.94 6.90
N CYS A 172 8.45 -4.80 7.87
CA CYS A 172 8.89 -4.68 9.25
C CYS A 172 10.05 -5.65 9.49
N ILE A 173 11.07 -5.23 10.24
CA ILE A 173 12.17 -6.13 10.66
C ILE A 173 11.71 -7.18 11.68
N CYS A 174 10.70 -6.84 12.47
CA CYS A 174 10.12 -7.72 13.46
C CYS A 174 9.03 -8.59 12.85
N TYR A 175 8.79 -9.75 13.42
CA TYR A 175 7.60 -10.55 13.12
C TYR A 175 6.33 -9.71 13.21
N SER A 176 5.38 -10.04 12.34
CA SER A 176 4.12 -9.30 12.19
C SER A 176 3.40 -9.15 13.54
N GLY A 177 3.14 -7.90 13.97
CA GLY A 177 2.45 -7.59 15.22
C GLY A 177 3.23 -7.83 16.52
N GLN A 178 4.51 -8.20 16.47
CA GLN A 178 5.29 -8.59 17.66
C GLN A 178 6.39 -7.60 18.04
N CYS A 179 6.40 -6.39 17.45
CA CYS A 179 7.47 -5.42 17.69
C CYS A 179 7.30 -4.69 19.04
N LEU A 180 8.30 -4.82 19.92
CA LEU A 180 8.40 -4.11 21.20
C LEU A 180 9.47 -3.01 21.18
N MET A 181 10.22 -2.84 20.09
CA MET A 181 11.38 -1.94 20.03
C MET A 181 11.04 -0.50 20.41
N SER A 182 9.96 0.06 19.86
CA SER A 182 9.55 1.43 20.21
C SER A 182 9.14 1.59 21.66
N SER A 183 8.58 0.55 22.28
CA SER A 183 8.22 0.56 23.70
C SER A 183 9.45 0.55 24.60
N MET A 184 10.44 -0.27 24.28
CA MET A 184 11.65 -0.43 25.07
C MET A 184 12.57 0.80 24.96
N ILE A 185 12.70 1.42 23.79
CA ILE A 185 13.58 2.57 23.57
C ILE A 185 12.94 3.87 24.03
N GLY A 186 11.66 4.07 23.79
CA GLY A 186 11.01 5.38 23.98
C GLY A 186 9.63 5.34 24.61
N GLY A 187 9.20 4.24 25.23
CA GLY A 187 7.89 4.11 25.88
C GLY A 187 6.68 4.17 24.91
N ARG A 188 6.91 4.08 23.60
CA ARG A 188 5.88 4.21 22.56
C ARG A 188 5.49 2.83 22.03
N SER A 189 4.23 2.44 22.18
CA SER A 189 3.77 1.14 21.71
C SER A 189 3.50 1.13 20.19
N ALA A 190 4.32 0.39 19.44
CA ALA A 190 4.08 0.16 18.01
C ALA A 190 2.75 -0.57 17.76
N ASN A 191 2.37 -1.50 18.65
CA ASN A 191 1.11 -2.25 18.60
C ASN A 191 -0.12 -1.40 18.97
N ARG A 192 0.10 -0.14 19.33
CA ARG A 192 -0.95 0.85 19.56
C ARG A 192 -0.82 2.08 18.63
N GLY A 193 -0.19 1.88 17.48
CA GLY A 193 -0.09 2.89 16.41
C GLY A 193 1.00 3.95 16.62
N LEU A 194 1.92 3.76 17.57
CA LEU A 194 2.96 4.73 17.92
C LEU A 194 4.38 4.25 17.56
N CYS A 195 4.52 3.52 16.44
CA CYS A 195 5.82 3.07 15.96
C CYS A 195 6.76 4.26 15.69
N ALA A 196 7.92 4.27 16.35
CA ALA A 196 8.95 5.30 16.17
C ALA A 196 9.86 5.04 14.96
N GLN A 197 9.69 3.92 14.27
CA GLN A 197 10.56 3.47 13.17
C GLN A 197 12.05 3.40 13.57
N ALA A 198 12.35 3.06 14.82
CA ALA A 198 13.73 2.96 15.32
C ALA A 198 14.62 2.04 14.46
N CYS A 199 14.04 0.97 13.89
CA CYS A 199 14.75 0.08 12.95
C CYS A 199 15.28 0.79 11.68
N ARG A 200 14.86 2.03 11.39
CA ARG A 200 15.31 2.82 10.24
C ARG A 200 16.46 3.77 10.58
N LEU A 201 16.85 3.84 11.84
CA LEU A 201 17.99 4.64 12.31
C LEU A 201 19.32 3.93 12.01
N PRO A 202 20.45 4.67 11.99
CA PRO A 202 21.76 4.06 11.90
C PRO A 202 22.13 3.32 13.19
N TYR A 203 22.86 2.22 13.05
CA TYR A 203 23.34 1.38 14.13
C TYR A 203 24.77 0.94 13.87
N GLU A 204 25.55 0.88 14.94
CA GLU A 204 26.89 0.29 14.93
C GLU A 204 26.85 -1.10 15.57
N LEU A 205 27.51 -2.06 14.94
CA LEU A 205 27.68 -3.40 15.48
C LEU A 205 28.98 -3.46 16.28
N HIS A 206 28.89 -3.86 17.54
CA HIS A 206 30.07 -3.99 18.42
C HIS A 206 30.26 -5.43 18.87
N ASN A 207 31.55 -5.82 19.05
CA ASN A 207 31.88 -7.04 19.76
C ASN A 207 31.58 -6.85 21.25
N ALA A 208 30.70 -7.68 21.82
CA ALA A 208 30.25 -7.56 23.21
C ALA A 208 31.37 -7.70 24.24
N ALA A 209 32.39 -8.53 23.94
CA ALA A 209 33.54 -8.77 24.86
C ALA A 209 34.56 -7.65 24.82
N GLN A 210 34.87 -7.10 23.65
CA GLN A 210 35.93 -6.12 23.44
C GLN A 210 35.41 -4.70 23.27
N ARG A 211 34.11 -4.52 23.07
CA ARG A 211 33.45 -3.23 22.77
C ARG A 211 33.99 -2.53 21.52
N ASN A 212 34.68 -3.25 20.65
CA ASN A 212 35.21 -2.72 19.39
C ASN A 212 34.13 -2.74 18.29
N PRO A 213 34.08 -1.73 17.42
CA PRO A 213 33.21 -1.75 16.27
C PRO A 213 33.58 -2.88 15.32
N LEU A 214 32.60 -3.59 14.82
CA LEU A 214 32.76 -4.63 13.81
C LEU A 214 32.44 -4.05 12.42
N SER A 215 33.07 -4.62 11.40
CA SER A 215 32.72 -4.27 10.02
C SER A 215 31.26 -4.63 9.74
N ALA A 216 30.52 -3.69 9.16
CA ALA A 216 29.11 -3.84 8.82
C ALA A 216 28.88 -3.48 7.34
N PRO A 217 27.85 -4.04 6.68
CA PRO A 217 27.55 -3.78 5.27
C PRO A 217 27.00 -2.37 5.01
N GLY A 218 26.73 -1.59 6.03
CA GLY A 218 26.25 -0.21 6.02
C GLY A 218 25.75 0.22 7.38
N GLU A 219 25.19 1.43 7.45
CA GLU A 219 24.78 2.04 8.73
C GLU A 219 23.38 1.61 9.18
N HIS A 220 22.48 1.25 8.25
CA HIS A 220 21.08 0.95 8.55
C HIS A 220 20.83 -0.56 8.68
N LEU A 221 21.45 -1.17 9.68
CA LEU A 221 21.53 -2.62 9.85
C LEU A 221 20.18 -3.31 10.00
N LEU A 222 19.16 -2.61 10.50
CA LEU A 222 17.82 -3.14 10.77
C LEU A 222 16.76 -2.62 9.77
N SER A 223 17.18 -1.93 8.71
CA SER A 223 16.24 -1.35 7.74
C SER A 223 15.96 -2.31 6.59
N PRO A 224 14.76 -2.95 6.50
CA PRO A 224 14.44 -3.77 5.35
C PRO A 224 14.12 -2.95 4.10
N LYS A 225 14.30 -3.56 2.93
CA LYS A 225 13.78 -3.12 1.65
C LYS A 225 12.25 -3.11 1.66
N ASP A 226 11.63 -2.65 0.59
CA ASP A 226 10.19 -2.72 0.40
C ASP A 226 9.79 -4.04 -0.30
N LEU A 227 8.68 -4.62 0.13
CA LEU A 227 8.08 -5.76 -0.56
C LEU A 227 7.59 -5.34 -1.93
N CYS A 228 7.91 -6.14 -2.94
CA CYS A 228 7.34 -6.03 -4.27
C CYS A 228 7.08 -7.43 -4.83
N SER A 229 5.82 -7.84 -4.88
CA SER A 229 5.40 -9.16 -5.36
C SER A 229 4.83 -9.13 -6.77
N VAL A 230 5.01 -8.04 -7.51
CA VAL A 230 4.39 -7.85 -8.83
C VAL A 230 4.73 -8.97 -9.83
N ASP A 231 5.90 -9.59 -9.68
CA ASP A 231 6.35 -10.75 -10.45
C ASP A 231 5.69 -12.07 -10.04
N LEU A 232 5.15 -12.13 -8.84
CA LEU A 232 4.58 -13.34 -8.24
C LEU A 232 3.05 -13.37 -8.27
N LEU A 233 2.40 -12.42 -8.97
CA LEU A 233 0.93 -12.31 -8.98
C LEU A 233 0.26 -13.56 -9.53
N SER A 234 0.82 -14.18 -10.57
CA SER A 234 0.32 -15.45 -11.09
C SER A 234 0.43 -16.59 -10.07
N ASP A 235 1.50 -16.59 -9.26
CA ASP A 235 1.72 -17.62 -8.24
C ASP A 235 0.79 -17.41 -7.04
N LEU A 236 0.60 -16.17 -6.60
CA LEU A 236 -0.34 -15.81 -5.54
C LEU A 236 -1.80 -16.11 -5.94
N ALA A 237 -2.16 -15.88 -7.20
CA ALA A 237 -3.48 -16.25 -7.72
C ALA A 237 -3.70 -17.77 -7.70
N ARG A 238 -2.71 -18.54 -8.14
CA ARG A 238 -2.74 -20.01 -8.06
C ARG A 238 -2.75 -20.54 -6.63
N ALA A 239 -2.07 -19.84 -5.71
CA ALA A 239 -2.06 -20.16 -4.29
C ALA A 239 -3.43 -19.93 -3.61
N GLY A 240 -4.41 -19.33 -4.30
CA GLY A 240 -5.76 -19.11 -3.76
C GLY A 240 -5.87 -17.89 -2.85
N VAL A 241 -4.96 -16.92 -2.95
CA VAL A 241 -5.08 -15.63 -2.28
C VAL A 241 -6.35 -14.93 -2.74
N ALA A 242 -7.22 -14.56 -1.80
CA ALA A 242 -8.48 -13.90 -2.09
C ALA A 242 -8.35 -12.37 -2.18
N SER A 243 -7.36 -11.78 -1.47
CA SER A 243 -7.12 -10.34 -1.46
C SER A 243 -5.63 -10.04 -1.39
N LEU A 244 -5.17 -9.09 -2.21
CA LEU A 244 -3.80 -8.62 -2.25
C LEU A 244 -3.75 -7.19 -1.70
N LYS A 245 -3.05 -7.02 -0.57
CA LYS A 245 -2.99 -5.77 0.16
C LYS A 245 -1.75 -4.95 -0.18
N ILE A 246 -1.96 -3.71 -0.57
CA ILE A 246 -0.89 -2.72 -0.75
C ILE A 246 -0.70 -1.95 0.58
N GLU A 247 0.53 -1.93 1.12
CA GLU A 247 0.86 -1.10 2.28
C GLU A 247 1.16 0.33 1.82
N GLY A 248 0.64 1.34 2.54
CA GLY A 248 0.88 2.73 2.13
C GLY A 248 -0.02 3.79 2.74
N ARG A 249 -0.72 3.55 3.86
CA ARG A 249 -1.64 4.54 4.46
C ARG A 249 -1.02 5.91 4.82
N MET A 250 0.31 5.97 4.95
CA MET A 250 1.04 7.23 5.18
C MET A 250 1.70 7.74 3.88
N LYS A 251 1.29 7.26 2.73
CA LYS A 251 1.83 7.65 1.43
C LYS A 251 0.90 8.65 0.73
N SER A 252 1.47 9.40 -0.23
CA SER A 252 0.72 10.35 -1.04
C SER A 252 -0.25 9.68 -2.02
N ALA A 253 -1.17 10.46 -2.56
CA ALA A 253 -2.06 10.03 -3.63
C ALA A 253 -1.29 9.58 -4.88
N ASP A 254 -0.18 10.24 -5.23
CA ASP A 254 0.71 9.84 -6.33
C ASP A 254 1.19 8.40 -6.17
N TYR A 255 1.68 8.04 -4.96
CA TYR A 255 2.11 6.68 -4.66
C TYR A 255 0.97 5.68 -4.80
N VAL A 256 -0.20 6.00 -4.26
CA VAL A 256 -1.35 5.10 -4.31
C VAL A 256 -1.79 4.89 -5.76
N SER A 257 -1.91 5.97 -6.54
CA SER A 257 -2.25 5.92 -7.96
C SER A 257 -1.27 5.04 -8.75
N ALA A 258 0.02 5.33 -8.65
CA ALA A 258 1.07 4.63 -9.39
C ALA A 258 1.12 3.13 -9.04
N VAL A 259 1.16 2.78 -7.75
CA VAL A 259 1.28 1.38 -7.31
C VAL A 259 0.03 0.60 -7.65
N VAL A 260 -1.16 1.11 -7.32
CA VAL A 260 -2.43 0.39 -7.56
C VAL A 260 -2.66 0.18 -9.05
N SER A 261 -2.39 1.20 -9.90
CA SER A 261 -2.53 1.08 -11.37
C SER A 261 -1.63 -0.02 -11.95
N VAL A 262 -0.37 -0.10 -11.49
CA VAL A 262 0.54 -1.15 -11.97
C VAL A 262 0.03 -2.53 -11.55
N TYR A 263 -0.33 -2.71 -10.27
CA TYR A 263 -0.85 -3.99 -9.78
C TYR A 263 -2.15 -4.38 -10.49
N ARG A 264 -3.05 -3.42 -10.75
CA ARG A 264 -4.29 -3.67 -11.50
C ARG A 264 -4.00 -4.17 -12.91
N ARG A 265 -3.15 -3.46 -13.68
CA ARG A 265 -2.80 -3.88 -15.04
C ARG A 265 -2.16 -5.26 -15.10
N VAL A 266 -1.27 -5.59 -14.16
CA VAL A 266 -0.64 -6.92 -14.13
C VAL A 266 -1.65 -8.00 -13.74
N LEU A 267 -2.53 -7.76 -12.75
CA LEU A 267 -3.60 -8.68 -12.39
C LEU A 267 -4.56 -8.93 -13.56
N ASP A 268 -4.93 -7.90 -14.30
CA ASP A 268 -5.80 -8.05 -15.48
C ASP A 268 -5.14 -8.93 -16.55
N ARG A 269 -3.82 -8.80 -16.74
CA ARG A 269 -3.05 -9.71 -17.62
C ARG A 269 -3.00 -11.13 -17.08
N VAL A 270 -2.89 -11.32 -15.75
CA VAL A 270 -2.95 -12.67 -15.13
C VAL A 270 -4.27 -13.34 -15.45
N TYR A 271 -5.37 -12.62 -15.36
CA TYR A 271 -6.72 -13.18 -15.65
C TYR A 271 -6.95 -13.39 -17.15
N ALA A 272 -6.52 -12.46 -17.99
CA ALA A 272 -6.63 -12.61 -19.44
C ALA A 272 -5.80 -13.78 -19.99
N GLN A 273 -4.75 -14.20 -19.27
CA GLN A 273 -3.86 -15.31 -19.65
C GLN A 273 -4.16 -16.59 -18.87
N GLU A 274 -5.32 -16.73 -18.25
CA GLU A 274 -5.70 -17.95 -17.52
C GLU A 274 -5.57 -19.18 -18.42
N GLY A 275 -4.79 -20.17 -17.96
CA GLY A 275 -4.45 -21.36 -18.76
C GLY A 275 -3.17 -21.23 -19.61
N SER A 276 -2.52 -20.07 -19.67
CA SER A 276 -1.23 -19.90 -20.35
C SER A 276 -0.08 -20.58 -19.57
N VAL A 277 0.87 -21.13 -20.31
CA VAL A 277 2.10 -21.71 -19.74
C VAL A 277 3.04 -20.62 -19.19
N SER A 278 3.01 -19.43 -19.79
CA SER A 278 3.87 -18.31 -19.38
C SER A 278 3.14 -17.40 -18.39
N PRO A 279 3.71 -17.15 -17.19
CA PRO A 279 3.11 -16.25 -16.23
C PRO A 279 3.12 -14.80 -16.74
N ALA A 280 2.06 -14.06 -16.47
CA ALA A 280 2.04 -12.62 -16.71
C ALA A 280 3.13 -11.92 -15.88
N ARG A 281 3.90 -11.05 -16.52
CA ARG A 281 5.00 -10.29 -15.89
C ARG A 281 4.79 -8.80 -16.07
N PRO A 282 5.27 -7.96 -15.16
CA PRO A 282 5.31 -6.51 -15.35
C PRO A 282 6.29 -6.15 -16.48
N THR A 283 6.01 -5.08 -17.19
CA THR A 283 6.94 -4.46 -18.14
C THR A 283 8.05 -3.73 -17.38
N GLU A 284 9.13 -3.32 -18.09
CA GLU A 284 10.19 -2.50 -17.50
C GLU A 284 9.67 -1.14 -17.06
N ASP A 285 8.77 -0.52 -17.83
CA ASP A 285 8.12 0.74 -17.46
C ASP A 285 7.29 0.61 -16.19
N GLU A 286 6.53 -0.47 -16.03
CA GLU A 286 5.77 -0.73 -14.82
C GLU A 286 6.69 -0.94 -13.60
N ARG A 287 7.82 -1.62 -13.75
CA ARG A 287 8.81 -1.76 -12.67
C ARG A 287 9.39 -0.40 -12.28
N ARG A 288 9.74 0.41 -13.28
CA ARG A 288 10.27 1.76 -13.07
C ARG A 288 9.24 2.66 -12.37
N THR A 289 7.97 2.61 -12.78
CA THR A 289 6.89 3.35 -12.10
C THR A 289 6.83 2.99 -10.60
N LEU A 290 6.95 1.70 -10.24
CA LEU A 290 6.99 1.28 -8.84
C LEU A 290 8.22 1.82 -8.09
N GLU A 291 9.40 1.83 -8.72
CA GLU A 291 10.63 2.36 -8.13
C GLU A 291 10.55 3.88 -7.91
N GLU A 292 10.00 4.61 -8.86
CA GLU A 292 9.81 6.07 -8.81
C GLU A 292 8.76 6.46 -7.77
N ALA A 293 7.68 5.69 -7.64
CA ALA A 293 6.65 5.94 -6.65
C ALA A 293 7.22 5.89 -5.22
N PHE A 294 7.96 4.86 -4.87
CA PHE A 294 8.75 4.76 -3.65
C PHE A 294 9.52 3.43 -3.59
N SER A 295 10.82 3.48 -3.39
CA SER A 295 11.64 2.28 -3.20
C SER A 295 12.82 2.50 -2.25
N ARG A 296 13.01 1.58 -1.28
CA ARG A 296 14.27 1.40 -0.51
C ARG A 296 15.15 0.30 -1.13
N GLY A 297 14.88 -0.07 -2.36
CA GLY A 297 15.18 -1.32 -3.01
C GLY A 297 14.04 -2.31 -2.80
N PHE A 298 13.76 -3.15 -3.80
CA PHE A 298 12.70 -4.15 -3.74
C PHE A 298 13.23 -5.52 -3.32
N THR A 299 12.34 -6.29 -2.71
CA THR A 299 12.55 -7.70 -2.35
C THR A 299 11.20 -8.42 -2.41
N THR A 300 11.23 -9.70 -2.71
CA THR A 300 10.08 -10.62 -2.53
C THR A 300 9.96 -11.11 -1.09
N ALA A 301 10.87 -10.68 -0.23
CA ALA A 301 10.96 -11.07 1.18
C ALA A 301 10.94 -12.61 1.34
N TYR A 302 9.96 -13.13 2.07
CA TYR A 302 9.82 -14.57 2.34
C TYR A 302 9.01 -15.32 1.28
N LEU A 303 8.37 -14.62 0.35
CA LEU A 303 7.47 -15.25 -0.64
C LEU A 303 8.15 -16.34 -1.48
N GLU A 304 9.45 -16.19 -1.77
CA GLU A 304 10.27 -17.19 -2.46
C GLU A 304 11.14 -18.00 -1.49
N GLY A 305 10.82 -18.01 -0.20
CA GLY A 305 11.57 -18.74 0.81
C GLY A 305 12.89 -18.10 1.23
N GLN A 306 13.20 -16.89 0.78
CA GLN A 306 14.42 -16.16 1.19
C GLN A 306 14.37 -15.80 2.67
N ARG A 307 15.47 -16.07 3.38
CA ARG A 307 15.58 -15.85 4.84
C ARG A 307 16.96 -15.27 5.21
N GLY A 308 17.58 -14.54 4.29
CA GLY A 308 18.92 -14.00 4.46
C GLY A 308 18.96 -12.48 4.61
N ASN A 309 20.16 -11.94 4.49
CA ASN A 309 20.45 -10.50 4.61
C ASN A 309 20.02 -9.69 3.39
N ASP A 310 19.68 -10.32 2.30
CA ASP A 310 19.26 -9.72 1.02
C ASP A 310 17.94 -8.95 1.09
N ILE A 311 17.14 -9.19 2.12
CA ILE A 311 15.95 -8.37 2.43
C ILE A 311 16.29 -6.98 3.00
N MET A 312 17.55 -6.71 3.32
CA MET A 312 17.96 -5.50 4.03
C MET A 312 18.40 -4.37 3.09
N SER A 313 18.09 -3.12 3.46
CA SER A 313 18.51 -1.88 2.80
C SER A 313 19.55 -1.15 3.68
N TYR A 314 20.78 -1.64 3.70
CA TYR A 314 21.83 -1.19 4.60
C TYR A 314 22.30 0.24 4.36
N GLN A 315 22.23 0.71 3.12
CA GLN A 315 22.80 2.00 2.72
C GLN A 315 21.84 3.16 2.90
N ARG A 316 20.52 2.90 2.84
CA ARG A 316 19.54 3.97 2.82
C ARG A 316 18.17 3.52 3.32
N PRO A 317 17.61 4.20 4.35
CA PRO A 317 16.29 3.89 4.90
C PRO A 317 15.14 4.66 4.19
N ASN A 318 15.47 5.60 3.29
CA ASN A 318 14.53 6.49 2.60
C ASN A 318 14.32 6.08 1.14
N ASN A 319 13.43 6.80 0.45
CA ASN A 319 13.20 6.62 -0.98
C ASN A 319 14.51 6.72 -1.76
N ARG A 320 14.74 5.74 -2.64
CA ARG A 320 15.90 5.71 -3.55
C ARG A 320 15.52 6.27 -4.93
N GLY A 321 14.28 6.06 -5.35
CA GLY A 321 13.82 6.33 -6.71
C GLY A 321 14.42 5.37 -7.74
N ALA A 322 14.11 5.61 -9.02
CA ALA A 322 14.67 4.88 -10.15
C ALA A 322 15.99 5.52 -10.62
N PHE A 323 16.99 4.71 -10.89
CA PHE A 323 18.22 5.18 -11.52
C PHE A 323 17.91 5.61 -12.97
N ILE A 324 18.26 6.84 -13.31
CA ILE A 324 17.99 7.39 -14.64
C ILE A 324 19.25 7.75 -15.43
N GLY A 325 20.43 7.66 -14.83
CA GLY A 325 21.67 7.92 -15.53
C GLY A 325 22.73 8.59 -14.67
N ARG A 326 23.69 9.25 -15.33
CA ARG A 326 24.82 9.92 -14.69
C ARG A 326 25.01 11.32 -15.20
N VAL A 327 25.56 12.17 -14.35
CA VAL A 327 26.04 13.51 -14.75
C VAL A 327 27.23 13.34 -15.67
N ALA A 328 27.10 13.77 -16.92
CA ALA A 328 28.21 13.79 -17.89
C ALA A 328 29.13 14.98 -17.67
N GLU A 329 28.56 16.14 -17.32
CA GLU A 329 29.28 17.39 -17.05
C GLU A 329 28.46 18.26 -16.09
N ALA A 330 29.16 18.96 -15.18
CA ALA A 330 28.55 19.99 -14.33
C ALA A 330 29.41 21.24 -14.38
N ARG A 331 28.87 22.34 -14.94
CA ARG A 331 29.58 23.59 -15.15
C ARG A 331 28.65 24.79 -15.08
N ASN A 332 29.10 25.87 -14.44
CA ASN A 332 28.37 27.15 -14.38
C ASN A 332 26.92 27.00 -13.88
N GLY A 333 26.70 26.11 -12.87
CA GLY A 333 25.36 25.88 -12.34
C GLY A 333 24.44 25.01 -13.23
N ILE A 334 24.98 24.41 -14.30
CA ILE A 334 24.21 23.53 -15.21
C ILE A 334 24.79 22.12 -15.12
N ALA A 335 23.93 21.13 -14.92
CA ALA A 335 24.27 19.71 -15.08
C ALA A 335 23.80 19.20 -16.44
N THR A 336 24.70 18.53 -17.15
CA THR A 336 24.38 17.74 -18.34
C THR A 336 24.31 16.29 -17.95
N ILE A 337 23.16 15.65 -18.13
CA ILE A 337 22.87 14.28 -17.68
C ILE A 337 22.78 13.37 -18.91
N SER A 338 23.57 12.28 -18.90
CA SER A 338 23.36 11.17 -19.82
C SER A 338 22.24 10.32 -19.23
N ALA A 339 21.01 10.68 -19.56
CA ALA A 339 19.81 10.00 -19.07
C ALA A 339 19.49 8.80 -19.98
N GLU A 340 19.16 7.68 -19.36
CA GLU A 340 18.68 6.45 -20.02
C GLU A 340 17.18 6.51 -20.28
N HIS A 341 16.48 7.50 -19.69
CA HIS A 341 15.05 7.72 -19.79
C HIS A 341 14.72 9.19 -19.98
N GLU A 342 13.57 9.46 -20.58
CA GLU A 342 13.08 10.83 -20.74
C GLU A 342 12.91 11.54 -19.40
N LEU A 343 13.31 12.80 -19.38
CA LEU A 343 13.10 13.73 -18.28
C LEU A 343 12.01 14.74 -18.66
N ALA A 344 11.27 15.19 -17.66
CA ALA A 344 10.24 16.21 -17.81
C ALA A 344 10.44 17.35 -16.78
N ILE A 345 9.95 18.52 -17.11
CA ILE A 345 9.80 19.61 -16.14
C ILE A 345 8.83 19.15 -15.07
N GLY A 346 9.16 19.39 -13.80
CA GLY A 346 8.40 18.90 -12.65
C GLY A 346 8.91 17.57 -12.07
N ASP A 347 9.78 16.81 -12.79
CA ASP A 347 10.45 15.66 -12.19
C ASP A 347 11.27 16.08 -10.99
N VAL A 348 11.34 15.24 -9.95
CA VAL A 348 12.24 15.44 -8.82
C VAL A 348 13.42 14.49 -8.97
N LEU A 349 14.60 15.08 -9.16
CA LEU A 349 15.86 14.35 -9.31
C LEU A 349 16.67 14.41 -8.04
N GLU A 350 17.33 13.31 -7.72
CA GLU A 350 18.30 13.23 -6.64
C GLU A 350 19.67 12.84 -7.16
N PHE A 351 20.66 13.69 -6.88
CA PHE A 351 22.07 13.48 -7.21
C PHE A 351 22.79 12.82 -6.06
N TRP A 352 23.44 11.71 -6.31
CA TRP A 352 24.27 11.01 -5.34
C TRP A 352 25.72 11.43 -5.51
N THR A 353 26.13 12.36 -4.70
CA THR A 353 27.46 13.00 -4.74
C THR A 353 28.40 12.42 -3.69
N GLY A 354 29.70 12.66 -3.83
CA GLY A 354 30.69 12.30 -2.82
C GLY A 354 30.52 13.00 -1.46
N LYS A 355 29.62 14.00 -1.35
CA LYS A 355 29.32 14.75 -0.12
C LYS A 355 27.91 14.46 0.44
N GLY A 356 27.20 13.51 -0.14
CA GLY A 356 25.83 13.16 0.24
C GLY A 356 24.85 13.28 -0.94
N HIS A 357 23.59 13.47 -0.62
CA HIS A 357 22.49 13.47 -1.58
C HIS A 357 21.92 14.89 -1.73
N ALA A 358 21.64 15.32 -2.95
CA ALA A 358 20.99 16.58 -3.24
C ALA A 358 19.78 16.34 -4.15
N ALA A 359 18.59 16.72 -3.67
CA ALA A 359 17.36 16.61 -4.45
C ALA A 359 16.87 17.98 -4.90
N GLN A 360 16.42 18.06 -6.17
CA GLN A 360 15.77 19.25 -6.72
C GLN A 360 14.68 18.90 -7.72
N THR A 361 13.74 19.80 -7.90
CA THR A 361 12.75 19.73 -8.99
C THR A 361 13.36 20.29 -10.28
N VAL A 362 13.11 19.63 -11.40
CA VAL A 362 13.48 20.11 -12.72
C VAL A 362 12.57 21.29 -13.09
N SER A 363 13.10 22.49 -13.03
CA SER A 363 12.38 23.73 -13.38
C SER A 363 12.64 24.20 -14.81
N ASP A 364 13.79 23.83 -15.36
CA ASP A 364 14.19 24.10 -16.74
C ASP A 364 14.80 22.84 -17.34
N LEU A 365 14.52 22.55 -18.59
CA LEU A 365 14.99 21.39 -19.32
C LEU A 365 15.32 21.74 -20.77
N SER A 366 16.54 21.50 -21.14
CA SER A 366 17.00 21.62 -22.52
C SER A 366 17.86 20.41 -22.89
N PHE A 367 18.22 20.31 -24.18
CA PHE A 367 19.03 19.18 -24.65
C PHE A 367 20.25 19.70 -25.41
N ASP A 368 21.37 19.06 -25.23
CA ASP A 368 22.57 19.33 -25.98
C ASP A 368 22.52 18.67 -27.38
N LYS A 369 23.56 18.95 -28.20
CA LYS A 369 23.69 18.38 -29.57
C LYS A 369 23.78 16.84 -29.61
N LYS A 370 24.05 16.20 -28.49
CA LYS A 370 24.11 14.73 -28.33
C LYS A 370 22.82 14.15 -27.70
N GLY A 371 21.77 14.96 -27.51
CA GLY A 371 20.52 14.55 -26.92
C GLY A 371 20.57 14.37 -25.39
N ARG A 372 21.63 14.85 -24.71
CA ARG A 372 21.75 14.75 -23.26
C ARG A 372 20.96 15.88 -22.60
N ALA A 373 20.25 15.56 -21.53
CA ALA A 373 19.45 16.53 -20.78
C ALA A 373 20.33 17.53 -20.04
N ARG A 374 19.98 18.82 -20.12
CA ARG A 374 20.64 19.91 -19.41
C ARG A 374 19.62 20.56 -18.49
N ILE A 375 19.98 20.65 -17.21
CA ILE A 375 19.14 21.25 -16.17
C ILE A 375 19.97 22.25 -15.36
N GLU A 376 19.33 23.31 -14.89
CA GLU A 376 19.92 24.26 -13.96
C GLU A 376 19.97 23.65 -12.55
N LEU A 377 21.11 23.77 -11.87
CA LEU A 377 21.30 23.26 -10.50
C LEU A 377 20.95 24.34 -9.47
N ASP A 378 20.11 24.02 -8.53
CA ASP A 378 19.77 24.90 -7.42
C ASP A 378 20.93 25.00 -6.39
N ALA A 379 20.77 25.86 -5.38
CA ALA A 379 21.77 26.11 -4.37
C ALA A 379 22.17 24.84 -3.57
N ARG A 380 21.27 23.86 -3.44
CA ARG A 380 21.48 22.60 -2.72
C ARG A 380 22.31 21.62 -3.55
N ALA A 381 22.22 21.70 -4.85
CA ALA A 381 22.88 20.80 -5.79
C ALA A 381 24.26 21.32 -6.29
N LYS A 382 24.80 22.39 -5.71
CA LYS A 382 26.11 23.00 -6.09
C LYS A 382 27.31 22.04 -5.98
N GLY A 383 27.18 20.91 -5.28
CA GLY A 383 28.24 19.90 -5.12
C GLY A 383 28.26 18.83 -6.21
N VAL A 384 27.33 18.85 -7.14
CA VAL A 384 27.18 17.87 -8.23
C VAL A 384 28.38 17.95 -9.19
N ARG A 385 28.89 16.79 -9.59
CA ARG A 385 30.06 16.63 -10.46
C ARG A 385 29.82 15.58 -11.54
N ALA A 386 30.65 15.61 -12.57
CA ALA A 386 30.68 14.55 -13.57
C ALA A 386 30.92 13.18 -12.92
N GLY A 387 30.17 12.18 -13.36
CA GLY A 387 30.17 10.83 -12.82
C GLY A 387 29.14 10.54 -11.72
N ASP A 388 28.59 11.57 -11.08
CA ASP A 388 27.57 11.40 -10.04
C ASP A 388 26.32 10.70 -10.60
N ARG A 389 25.74 9.79 -9.80
CA ARG A 389 24.53 9.06 -10.16
C ARG A 389 23.31 9.94 -9.98
N VAL A 390 22.36 9.81 -10.91
CA VAL A 390 21.10 10.56 -10.88
C VAL A 390 19.95 9.59 -10.76
N PHE A 391 19.08 9.83 -9.78
CA PHE A 391 17.87 9.04 -9.55
C PHE A 391 16.64 9.96 -9.69
N ARG A 392 15.56 9.47 -10.30
CA ARG A 392 14.26 10.14 -10.27
C ARG A 392 13.48 9.60 -9.07
N VAL A 393 13.15 10.48 -8.13
CA VAL A 393 12.43 10.15 -6.89
C VAL A 393 10.96 10.53 -6.95
N ARG A 394 10.57 11.27 -7.99
CA ARG A 394 9.18 11.57 -8.36
C ARG A 394 9.13 11.91 -9.85
N SER A 395 8.24 11.27 -10.58
CA SER A 395 7.93 11.58 -11.96
C SER A 395 6.80 12.60 -12.03
N ALA A 396 6.96 13.64 -12.85
CA ALA A 396 5.89 14.59 -13.11
C ALA A 396 4.71 13.94 -13.87
N LYS A 397 5.00 12.92 -14.68
CA LYS A 397 3.97 12.18 -15.44
C LYS A 397 3.06 11.33 -14.58
N GLU A 398 3.54 10.93 -13.38
CA GLU A 398 2.83 10.07 -12.44
C GLU A 398 2.16 10.88 -11.31
N ALA A 399 2.17 12.21 -11.39
CA ALA A 399 1.48 13.06 -10.43
C ALA A 399 -0.03 12.82 -10.50
N PHE A 400 -0.63 12.52 -9.35
CA PHE A 400 -2.09 12.40 -9.25
C PHE A 400 -2.70 13.80 -9.12
N GLU A 401 -3.52 14.17 -10.08
CA GLU A 401 -4.30 15.40 -10.04
C GLU A 401 -5.73 15.03 -9.59
N ASP A 402 -6.09 15.52 -8.40
CA ASP A 402 -7.43 15.37 -7.84
C ASP A 402 -8.33 16.48 -8.37
N ASP A 403 -8.43 16.56 -9.70
CA ASP A 403 -9.26 17.52 -10.36
C ASP A 403 -10.67 17.00 -10.63
N SER A 404 -11.57 17.91 -11.03
CA SER A 404 -13.00 17.67 -11.22
C SER A 404 -13.38 16.68 -12.34
N LEU A 405 -12.42 16.12 -13.06
CA LEU A 405 -12.67 15.08 -14.06
C LEU A 405 -12.80 13.69 -13.41
N GLU A 406 -13.70 13.59 -12.46
CA GLU A 406 -14.06 12.27 -11.91
C GLU A 406 -14.56 11.36 -13.02
N PRO A 407 -14.14 10.08 -13.06
CA PRO A 407 -14.73 9.13 -13.99
C PRO A 407 -16.23 9.10 -13.78
N ARG A 408 -16.98 9.46 -14.80
CA ARG A 408 -18.43 9.42 -14.77
C ARG A 408 -18.87 7.96 -14.71
N VAL A 409 -19.83 7.68 -13.85
CA VAL A 409 -20.50 6.37 -13.83
C VAL A 409 -21.57 6.41 -14.92
N GLU A 410 -21.48 5.50 -15.89
CA GLU A 410 -22.54 5.32 -16.87
C GLU A 410 -23.76 4.72 -16.18
N VAL A 411 -24.92 5.34 -16.38
CA VAL A 411 -26.18 4.90 -15.80
C VAL A 411 -27.22 4.80 -16.90
N GLU A 412 -28.05 3.76 -16.83
CA GLU A 412 -29.30 3.68 -17.59
C GLU A 412 -30.41 4.29 -16.74
N GLY A 413 -31.07 5.32 -17.27
CA GLY A 413 -32.17 6.01 -16.61
C GLY A 413 -33.51 5.64 -17.21
N ALA A 414 -34.48 5.25 -16.40
CA ALA A 414 -35.90 5.09 -16.83
C ALA A 414 -36.79 6.09 -16.08
N VAL A 415 -37.62 6.79 -16.81
CA VAL A 415 -38.59 7.74 -16.27
C VAL A 415 -40.02 7.23 -16.53
N ARG A 416 -40.79 7.14 -15.46
CA ARG A 416 -42.23 6.80 -15.57
C ARG A 416 -43.09 8.01 -15.23
N LEU A 417 -43.89 8.42 -16.21
CA LEU A 417 -44.83 9.52 -16.08
C LEU A 417 -46.26 8.98 -16.17
N ARG A 418 -47.08 9.21 -15.17
CA ARG A 418 -48.51 8.93 -15.19
C ARG A 418 -49.27 10.12 -14.65
N ILE A 419 -50.39 10.45 -15.30
CA ILE A 419 -51.24 11.55 -14.87
C ILE A 419 -51.82 11.23 -13.49
N GLY A 420 -51.57 12.12 -12.51
CA GLY A 420 -52.06 11.97 -11.13
C GLY A 420 -51.15 11.10 -10.22
N GLU A 421 -50.06 10.58 -10.72
CA GLU A 421 -49.05 9.86 -9.95
C GLU A 421 -47.76 10.70 -9.81
N PRO A 422 -46.97 10.53 -8.74
CA PRO A 422 -45.65 11.15 -8.62
C PRO A 422 -44.72 10.72 -9.75
N LEU A 423 -43.81 11.59 -10.15
CA LEU A 423 -42.72 11.28 -11.07
C LEU A 423 -41.84 10.16 -10.48
N GLU A 424 -41.72 9.05 -11.16
CA GLU A 424 -40.80 7.96 -10.77
C GLU A 424 -39.60 7.97 -11.72
N VAL A 425 -38.42 8.10 -11.14
CA VAL A 425 -37.14 8.04 -11.86
C VAL A 425 -36.32 6.89 -11.27
N SER A 426 -35.87 5.97 -12.11
CA SER A 426 -34.96 4.88 -11.70
C SER A 426 -33.69 4.96 -12.49
N PHE A 427 -32.55 4.77 -11.80
CA PHE A 427 -31.24 4.62 -12.41
C PHE A 427 -30.68 3.25 -12.10
N SER A 428 -30.14 2.58 -13.12
CA SER A 428 -29.40 1.35 -12.98
C SER A 428 -27.98 1.53 -13.49
N PHE A 429 -26.99 0.96 -12.79
CA PHE A 429 -25.60 0.98 -13.20
C PHE A 429 -24.96 -0.37 -12.93
N ALA A 430 -24.04 -0.79 -13.84
CA ALA A 430 -23.28 -2.01 -13.67
C ALA A 430 -22.15 -1.78 -12.65
N ARG A 431 -22.07 -2.59 -11.61
CA ARG A 431 -20.89 -2.67 -10.75
C ARG A 431 -19.76 -3.33 -11.54
N THR A 432 -18.67 -2.59 -11.75
CA THR A 432 -17.59 -2.94 -12.67
C THR A 432 -16.78 -4.19 -12.29
N SER A 433 -16.87 -4.71 -11.06
CA SER A 433 -16.04 -5.83 -10.63
C SER A 433 -16.75 -7.18 -10.45
N GLN A 434 -18.08 -7.24 -10.40
CA GLN A 434 -18.80 -8.51 -10.15
C GLN A 434 -20.14 -8.68 -10.87
N GLY A 435 -20.50 -7.78 -11.80
CA GLY A 435 -21.70 -7.97 -12.65
C GLY A 435 -23.05 -7.85 -11.94
N GLU A 436 -23.09 -7.40 -10.69
CA GLU A 436 -24.35 -7.13 -10.00
C GLU A 436 -24.86 -5.73 -10.35
N LEU A 437 -26.09 -5.65 -10.83
CA LEU A 437 -26.81 -4.41 -11.04
C LEU A 437 -27.27 -3.84 -9.69
N ALA A 438 -26.87 -2.59 -9.40
CA ALA A 438 -27.44 -1.85 -8.28
C ALA A 438 -28.55 -0.93 -8.83
N GLU A 439 -29.75 -1.05 -8.31
CA GLU A 439 -30.89 -0.20 -8.65
C GLU A 439 -31.12 0.82 -7.53
N VAL A 440 -31.10 2.10 -7.86
CA VAL A 440 -31.46 3.18 -6.94
C VAL A 440 -32.77 3.80 -7.41
N ARG A 441 -33.81 3.72 -6.61
CA ARG A 441 -35.10 4.36 -6.86
C ARG A 441 -35.21 5.63 -6.01
N GLY A 442 -35.45 6.76 -6.67
CA GLY A 442 -35.82 8.03 -6.02
C GLY A 442 -37.26 8.40 -6.38
N THR A 443 -38.00 8.84 -5.39
CA THR A 443 -39.33 9.43 -5.57
C THR A 443 -39.20 10.95 -5.47
#